data_b1c25dd9d7af73c1356e1821903ae38a
#
_entry.id   b1c25dd9d7af73c1356e1821903ae38a
#
_cell.length_a   1.000
_cell.length_b   1.000
_cell.length_c   1.000
_cell.angle_alpha   90.00
_cell.angle_beta   90.00
_cell.angle_gamma   90.00
#
_symmetry.space_group_name_H-M   'P 1'
#
loop_
_entity.id
_entity.type
_entity.pdbx_description
1 polymer ?
#
loop_
_entity_poly.entity_id
_entity_poly.type
_entity_poly.pdbx_seq_one_letter_code
_entity_poly.pdbx_strand_id
1 'polypeptide(L)'
;KVANGANTDDLGDYRPGMEAAKNFEVISPLVEVGMSKQDIRDVSRCLDLPTWDKPAQPCLSSRIPYGTVVSVGALSMIGKSEKGLRELGFSVVRVRHYGQTARVEIPIDDFERFEYVRSEAERIVLASGYKVMEVDPKGFRSGALNDALRVSVSEAGIVNGSK
;
A
#
# COMPACT_ATOMS: atom_id res chain seq x y z
N LYS A 1 25.66 -5.62 -7.75
CA LYS A 1 25.08 -4.98 -6.56
C LYS A 1 23.62 -4.62 -6.86
N VAL A 2 22.76 -4.69 -5.86
CA VAL A 2 21.35 -4.25 -5.94
C VAL A 2 21.26 -2.91 -5.24
N ALA A 3 20.50 -1.97 -5.82
CA ALA A 3 20.19 -0.68 -5.21
C ALA A 3 18.68 -0.52 -5.00
N ASN A 4 18.29 0.20 -3.96
CA ASN A 4 16.91 0.62 -3.73
C ASN A 4 16.75 2.14 -3.86
N GLY A 5 15.51 2.62 -3.89
CA GLY A 5 15.17 4.05 -3.96
C GLY A 5 14.79 4.66 -2.60
N ALA A 6 15.28 4.09 -1.50
CA ALA A 6 15.05 4.68 -0.17
C ALA A 6 15.70 6.07 -0.09
N ASN A 7 15.07 6.99 0.64
CA ASN A 7 15.51 8.37 0.85
C ASN A 7 15.56 8.68 2.37
N THR A 8 16.00 9.86 2.75
CA THR A 8 16.16 10.21 4.17
C THR A 8 14.84 10.22 4.95
N ASP A 9 13.71 10.52 4.31
CA ASP A 9 12.40 10.53 4.97
C ASP A 9 11.92 9.11 5.33
N ASP A 10 12.47 8.09 4.65
CA ASP A 10 12.14 6.68 4.92
C ASP A 10 12.82 6.14 6.18
N LEU A 11 13.86 6.81 6.70
CA LEU A 11 14.64 6.35 7.87
C LEU A 11 13.85 6.42 9.18
N GLY A 12 12.84 7.28 9.27
CA GLY A 12 11.98 7.45 10.45
C GLY A 12 10.79 6.48 10.49
N ASP A 13 10.59 5.67 9.46
CA ASP A 13 9.40 4.83 9.31
C ASP A 13 9.75 3.34 9.54
N TYR A 14 8.88 2.64 10.28
CA TYR A 14 9.07 1.19 10.48
C TYR A 14 8.78 0.43 9.20
N ARG A 15 9.84 -0.02 8.54
CA ARG A 15 9.77 -0.77 7.28
C ARG A 15 10.57 -2.07 7.37
N PRO A 16 9.93 -3.22 7.60
CA PRO A 16 10.62 -4.52 7.65
C PRO A 16 11.50 -4.80 6.43
N GLY A 17 11.12 -4.27 5.26
CA GLY A 17 11.91 -4.38 4.03
C GLY A 17 13.26 -3.67 4.07
N MET A 18 13.44 -2.64 4.92
CA MET A 18 14.73 -1.97 5.10
C MET A 18 15.73 -2.85 5.83
N GLU A 19 15.28 -3.61 6.82
CA GLU A 19 16.12 -4.59 7.53
C GLU A 19 16.54 -5.73 6.60
N ALA A 20 15.61 -6.26 5.80
CA ALA A 20 15.93 -7.23 4.77
C ALA A 20 16.94 -6.68 3.76
N ALA A 21 16.77 -5.44 3.28
CA ALA A 21 17.70 -4.79 2.36
C ALA A 21 19.12 -4.70 2.95
N LYS A 22 19.25 -4.38 4.24
CA LYS A 22 20.54 -4.35 4.95
C LYS A 22 21.18 -5.73 5.02
N ASN A 23 20.41 -6.77 5.32
CA ASN A 23 20.90 -8.14 5.40
C ASN A 23 21.40 -8.70 4.06
N PHE A 24 20.89 -8.17 2.94
CA PHE A 24 21.29 -8.54 1.58
C PHE A 24 22.26 -7.53 0.94
N GLU A 25 22.88 -6.65 1.73
CA GLU A 25 23.85 -5.64 1.27
C GLU A 25 23.31 -4.77 0.11
N VAL A 26 22.02 -4.47 0.11
CA VAL A 26 21.39 -3.57 -0.85
C VAL A 26 21.84 -2.14 -0.55
N ILE A 27 22.40 -1.45 -1.55
CA ILE A 27 22.83 -0.06 -1.41
C ILE A 27 21.63 0.89 -1.52
N SER A 28 21.68 2.01 -0.79
CA SER A 28 20.65 3.05 -0.78
C SER A 28 21.26 4.40 -1.18
N PRO A 29 21.58 4.61 -2.46
CA PRO A 29 22.39 5.76 -2.90
C PRO A 29 21.80 7.12 -2.51
N LEU A 30 20.47 7.25 -2.53
CA LEU A 30 19.80 8.51 -2.18
C LEU A 30 19.90 8.81 -0.68
N VAL A 31 19.91 7.77 0.17
CA VAL A 31 20.18 7.91 1.61
C VAL A 31 21.65 8.28 1.85
N GLU A 32 22.58 7.62 1.13
CA GLU A 32 24.02 7.87 1.29
C GLU A 32 24.40 9.31 0.97
N VAL A 33 23.72 9.94 0.00
CA VAL A 33 23.94 11.35 -0.37
C VAL A 33 23.02 12.32 0.39
N GLY A 34 22.22 11.84 1.32
CA GLY A 34 21.36 12.65 2.17
C GLY A 34 20.14 13.27 1.48
N MET A 35 19.68 12.72 0.37
CA MET A 35 18.53 13.26 -0.37
C MET A 35 17.20 12.95 0.32
N SER A 36 16.41 14.00 0.53
CA SER A 36 15.00 13.91 0.94
C SER A 36 14.09 13.61 -0.27
N LYS A 37 12.83 13.30 0.01
CA LYS A 37 11.82 13.13 -1.03
C LYS A 37 11.59 14.40 -1.84
N GLN A 38 11.73 15.57 -1.20
CA GLN A 38 11.60 16.85 -1.89
C GLN A 38 12.79 17.09 -2.84
N ASP A 39 14.01 16.83 -2.39
CA ASP A 39 15.21 16.95 -3.24
C ASP A 39 15.12 16.07 -4.48
N ILE A 40 14.63 14.82 -4.30
CA ILE A 40 14.42 13.87 -5.42
C ILE A 40 13.41 14.45 -6.42
N ARG A 41 12.31 15.07 -5.96
CA ARG A 41 11.34 15.69 -6.85
C ARG A 41 11.92 16.88 -7.60
N ASP A 42 12.68 17.71 -6.92
CA ASP A 42 13.28 18.90 -7.53
C ASP A 42 14.32 18.52 -8.59
N VAL A 43 15.18 17.55 -8.29
CA VAL A 43 16.12 16.99 -9.27
C VAL A 43 15.39 16.31 -10.43
N SER A 44 14.35 15.53 -10.15
CA SER A 44 13.55 14.89 -11.19
C SER A 44 12.89 15.90 -12.12
N ARG A 45 12.42 17.03 -11.58
CA ARG A 45 11.86 18.14 -12.36
C ARG A 45 12.94 18.79 -13.23
N CYS A 46 14.13 19.05 -12.67
CA CYS A 46 15.24 19.62 -13.43
C CYS A 46 15.72 18.71 -14.59
N LEU A 47 15.53 17.40 -14.44
CA LEU A 47 15.85 16.40 -15.46
C LEU A 47 14.67 16.09 -16.40
N ASP A 48 13.58 16.85 -16.34
CA ASP A 48 12.35 16.67 -17.11
C ASP A 48 11.78 15.23 -17.04
N LEU A 49 11.94 14.56 -15.88
CA LEU A 49 11.38 13.23 -15.69
C LEU A 49 9.85 13.32 -15.52
N PRO A 50 9.06 12.56 -16.31
CA PRO A 50 7.58 12.66 -16.27
C PRO A 50 6.96 12.13 -14.97
N THR A 51 7.78 11.68 -14.02
CA THR A 51 7.36 11.11 -12.75
C THR A 51 7.67 12.00 -11.55
N TRP A 52 8.16 13.23 -11.75
CA TRP A 52 8.63 14.13 -10.70
C TRP A 52 7.54 14.47 -9.66
N ASP A 53 6.28 14.60 -10.08
CA ASP A 53 5.11 14.93 -9.26
C ASP A 53 4.29 13.69 -8.85
N LYS A 54 4.72 12.50 -9.28
CA LYS A 54 3.96 11.27 -9.05
C LYS A 54 3.80 11.00 -7.54
N PRO A 55 2.57 10.76 -7.06
CA PRO A 55 2.33 10.35 -5.68
C PRO A 55 3.09 9.08 -5.31
N ALA A 56 3.54 8.98 -4.06
CA ALA A 56 4.16 7.75 -3.57
C ALA A 56 3.18 6.59 -3.68
N GLN A 57 3.58 5.56 -4.42
CA GLN A 57 2.79 4.34 -4.56
C GLN A 57 3.52 3.19 -3.86
N PRO A 58 3.09 2.79 -2.66
CA PRO A 58 3.61 1.58 -2.04
C PRO A 58 3.40 0.39 -2.96
N CYS A 59 4.32 -0.59 -2.91
CA CYS A 59 4.20 -1.80 -3.73
C CYS A 59 2.91 -2.57 -3.42
N LEU A 60 2.45 -3.39 -4.36
CA LEU A 60 1.20 -4.16 -4.20
C LEU A 60 1.23 -5.12 -3.00
N SER A 61 2.41 -5.58 -2.57
CA SER A 61 2.55 -6.41 -1.37
C SER A 61 2.04 -5.71 -0.09
N SER A 62 2.07 -4.39 -0.05
CA SER A 62 1.50 -3.62 1.08
C SER A 62 -0.03 -3.71 1.19
N ARG A 63 -0.72 -4.38 0.27
CA ARG A 63 -2.17 -4.69 0.32
C ARG A 63 -2.45 -6.03 0.96
N ILE A 64 -1.40 -6.83 1.21
CA ILE A 64 -1.50 -8.15 1.81
C ILE A 64 -1.20 -8.03 3.29
N PRO A 65 -2.05 -8.55 4.19
CA PRO A 65 -1.84 -8.49 5.64
C PRO A 65 -0.53 -9.14 6.06
N TYR A 66 0.07 -8.62 7.12
CA TYR A 66 1.26 -9.24 7.73
C TYR A 66 1.01 -10.71 8.08
N GLY A 67 2.03 -11.55 7.89
CA GLY A 67 1.92 -12.99 8.13
C GLY A 67 1.25 -13.79 6.99
N THR A 68 0.70 -13.11 5.99
CA THR A 68 0.13 -13.78 4.80
C THR A 68 1.17 -13.90 3.70
N VAL A 69 1.25 -15.08 3.08
CA VAL A 69 2.20 -15.34 1.99
C VAL A 69 1.87 -14.45 0.78
N VAL A 70 2.89 -13.73 0.30
CA VAL A 70 2.76 -12.93 -0.92
C VAL A 70 2.92 -13.85 -2.13
N SER A 71 1.84 -14.03 -2.90
CA SER A 71 1.86 -14.83 -4.12
C SER A 71 1.67 -13.97 -5.36
N VAL A 72 2.20 -14.43 -6.49
CA VAL A 72 1.99 -13.77 -7.80
C VAL A 72 0.51 -13.67 -8.13
N GLY A 73 -0.28 -14.70 -7.80
CA GLY A 73 -1.73 -14.71 -7.97
C GLY A 73 -2.41 -13.57 -7.20
N ALA A 74 -2.11 -13.44 -5.89
CA ALA A 74 -2.65 -12.37 -5.06
C ALA A 74 -2.27 -10.98 -5.59
N LEU A 75 -1.00 -10.77 -5.96
CA LEU A 75 -0.54 -9.50 -6.54
C LEU A 75 -1.26 -9.19 -7.87
N SER A 76 -1.50 -10.20 -8.72
CA SER A 76 -2.23 -10.04 -9.97
C SER A 76 -3.69 -9.64 -9.72
N MET A 77 -4.38 -10.29 -8.77
CA MET A 77 -5.76 -9.96 -8.40
C MET A 77 -5.86 -8.52 -7.90
N ILE A 78 -4.99 -8.11 -6.98
CA ILE A 78 -4.91 -6.74 -6.47
C ILE A 78 -4.68 -5.75 -7.61
N GLY A 79 -3.66 -5.99 -8.43
CA GLY A 79 -3.27 -5.08 -9.51
C GLY A 79 -4.38 -4.88 -10.55
N LYS A 80 -5.05 -5.96 -10.96
CA LYS A 80 -6.19 -5.89 -11.89
C LYS A 80 -7.37 -5.14 -11.31
N SER A 81 -7.72 -5.40 -10.04
CA SER A 81 -8.81 -4.69 -9.35
C SER A 81 -8.52 -3.20 -9.22
N GLU A 82 -7.32 -2.82 -8.71
CA GLU A 82 -6.95 -1.40 -8.57
C GLU A 82 -6.89 -0.69 -9.92
N LYS A 83 -6.42 -1.38 -10.99
CA LYS A 83 -6.40 -0.82 -12.34
C LYS A 83 -7.81 -0.53 -12.84
N GLY A 84 -8.73 -1.51 -12.78
CA GLY A 84 -10.09 -1.33 -13.24
C GLY A 84 -10.86 -0.27 -12.45
N LEU A 85 -10.65 -0.20 -11.12
CA LEU A 85 -11.26 0.85 -10.30
C LEU A 85 -10.72 2.24 -10.64
N ARG A 86 -9.43 2.37 -11.01
CA ARG A 86 -8.87 3.64 -11.51
C ARG A 86 -9.47 4.03 -12.86
N GLU A 87 -9.75 3.06 -13.73
CA GLU A 87 -10.42 3.30 -15.02
C GLU A 87 -11.87 3.77 -14.84
N LEU A 88 -12.53 3.41 -13.73
CA LEU A 88 -13.82 4.01 -13.29
C LEU A 88 -13.66 5.43 -12.71
N GLY A 89 -12.42 5.94 -12.63
CA GLY A 89 -12.09 7.29 -12.21
C GLY A 89 -11.71 7.47 -10.75
N PHE A 90 -11.49 6.39 -9.98
CA PHE A 90 -11.00 6.46 -8.60
C PHE A 90 -9.47 6.59 -8.59
N SER A 91 -8.95 7.81 -8.59
CA SER A 91 -7.50 8.08 -8.61
C SER A 91 -6.78 7.55 -7.36
N VAL A 92 -7.44 7.62 -6.21
CA VAL A 92 -6.96 7.09 -4.94
C VAL A 92 -7.80 5.87 -4.56
N VAL A 93 -7.26 4.67 -4.78
CA VAL A 93 -7.92 3.41 -4.45
C VAL A 93 -6.88 2.39 -4.00
N ARG A 94 -7.24 1.59 -3.01
CA ARG A 94 -6.48 0.39 -2.59
C ARG A 94 -7.40 -0.79 -2.40
N VAL A 95 -6.93 -1.94 -2.83
CA VAL A 95 -7.64 -3.21 -2.68
C VAL A 95 -6.83 -4.11 -1.74
N ARG A 96 -7.30 -4.24 -0.48
CA ARG A 96 -6.70 -5.14 0.50
C ARG A 96 -7.12 -6.58 0.25
N HIS A 97 -6.13 -7.47 0.29
CA HIS A 97 -6.30 -8.88 -0.01
C HIS A 97 -6.54 -9.70 1.26
N TYR A 98 -7.73 -10.27 1.41
CA TYR A 98 -8.07 -11.20 2.49
C TYR A 98 -8.51 -12.54 1.88
N GLY A 99 -7.57 -13.24 1.21
CA GLY A 99 -7.84 -14.50 0.54
C GLY A 99 -8.83 -14.34 -0.61
N GLN A 100 -10.07 -14.74 -0.42
CA GLN A 100 -11.12 -14.63 -1.44
C GLN A 100 -11.90 -13.31 -1.38
N THR A 101 -11.65 -12.48 -0.37
CA THR A 101 -12.31 -11.20 -0.17
C THR A 101 -11.38 -10.05 -0.55
N ALA A 102 -11.88 -9.12 -1.34
CA ALA A 102 -11.26 -7.83 -1.62
C ALA A 102 -11.92 -6.75 -0.76
N ARG A 103 -11.15 -6.06 0.08
CA ARG A 103 -11.63 -4.86 0.76
C ARG A 103 -11.12 -3.63 0.04
N VAL A 104 -12.04 -2.87 -0.53
CA VAL A 104 -11.76 -1.64 -1.28
C VAL A 104 -11.69 -0.46 -0.32
N GLU A 105 -10.59 0.27 -0.36
CA GLU A 105 -10.40 1.52 0.37
C GLU A 105 -10.36 2.67 -0.64
N ILE A 106 -11.28 3.62 -0.51
CA ILE A 106 -11.35 4.87 -1.28
C ILE A 106 -11.53 6.04 -0.31
N PRO A 107 -11.21 7.29 -0.69
CA PRO A 107 -11.51 8.45 0.12
C PRO A 107 -13.00 8.50 0.50
N ILE A 108 -13.31 8.98 1.70
CA ILE A 108 -14.71 9.08 2.19
C ILE A 108 -15.53 9.97 1.25
N ASP A 109 -14.93 11.02 0.70
CA ASP A 109 -15.58 11.95 -0.24
C ASP A 109 -16.00 11.27 -1.56
N ASP A 110 -15.40 10.12 -1.89
CA ASP A 110 -15.75 9.32 -3.07
C ASP A 110 -16.86 8.29 -2.81
N PHE A 111 -17.34 8.12 -1.57
CA PHE A 111 -18.32 7.07 -1.22
C PHE A 111 -19.63 7.21 -1.98
N GLU A 112 -20.20 8.40 -2.01
CA GLU A 112 -21.44 8.64 -2.74
C GLU A 112 -21.29 8.28 -4.22
N ARG A 113 -20.21 8.75 -4.84
CA ARG A 113 -19.90 8.45 -6.23
C ARG A 113 -19.68 6.93 -6.45
N PHE A 114 -19.04 6.25 -5.49
CA PHE A 114 -18.80 4.81 -5.57
C PHE A 114 -20.11 4.01 -5.59
N GLU A 115 -21.10 4.41 -4.79
CA GLU A 115 -22.40 3.74 -4.76
C GLU A 115 -23.10 3.76 -6.12
N TYR A 116 -22.97 4.84 -6.91
CA TYR A 116 -23.54 4.88 -8.29
C TYR A 116 -22.91 3.86 -9.24
N VAL A 117 -21.65 3.50 -9.02
CA VAL A 117 -20.92 2.55 -9.88
C VAL A 117 -20.62 1.23 -9.17
N ARG A 118 -21.21 0.99 -8.01
CA ARG A 118 -20.93 -0.16 -7.15
C ARG A 118 -21.02 -1.49 -7.88
N SER A 119 -22.07 -1.69 -8.67
CA SER A 119 -22.26 -2.95 -9.42
C SER A 119 -21.15 -3.19 -10.46
N GLU A 120 -20.69 -2.14 -11.11
CA GLU A 120 -19.58 -2.22 -12.06
C GLU A 120 -18.24 -2.43 -11.35
N ALA A 121 -18.01 -1.76 -10.23
CA ALA A 121 -16.84 -1.94 -9.39
C ALA A 121 -16.75 -3.39 -8.88
N GLU A 122 -17.87 -3.95 -8.42
CA GLU A 122 -17.96 -5.33 -7.97
C GLU A 122 -17.65 -6.30 -9.12
N ARG A 123 -18.24 -6.09 -10.29
CA ARG A 123 -17.97 -6.92 -11.49
C ARG A 123 -16.47 -6.95 -11.82
N ILE A 124 -15.80 -5.81 -11.78
CA ILE A 124 -14.35 -5.68 -12.03
C ILE A 124 -13.55 -6.47 -10.99
N VAL A 125 -13.87 -6.30 -9.72
CA VAL A 125 -13.16 -6.95 -8.63
C VAL A 125 -13.34 -8.46 -8.67
N LEU A 126 -14.57 -8.95 -8.89
CA LEU A 126 -14.85 -10.39 -9.00
C LEU A 126 -14.18 -10.99 -10.25
N ALA A 127 -14.20 -10.29 -11.38
CA ALA A 127 -13.49 -10.71 -12.61
C ALA A 127 -11.95 -10.78 -12.41
N SER A 128 -11.40 -10.08 -11.42
CA SER A 128 -9.99 -10.17 -11.08
C SER A 128 -9.60 -11.44 -10.31
N GLY A 129 -10.60 -12.22 -9.85
CA GLY A 129 -10.42 -13.52 -9.17
C GLY A 129 -10.90 -13.54 -7.71
N TYR A 130 -11.45 -12.44 -7.18
CA TYR A 130 -12.10 -12.42 -5.87
C TYR A 130 -13.52 -13.01 -5.93
N LYS A 131 -14.03 -13.48 -4.78
CA LYS A 131 -15.41 -13.94 -4.64
C LYS A 131 -16.31 -12.94 -3.95
N VAL A 132 -15.71 -12.05 -3.15
CA VAL A 132 -16.43 -11.05 -2.37
C VAL A 132 -15.72 -9.72 -2.49
N MET A 133 -16.47 -8.64 -2.65
CA MET A 133 -16.01 -7.26 -2.53
C MET A 133 -16.67 -6.60 -1.32
N GLU A 134 -15.86 -6.00 -0.47
CA GLU A 134 -16.29 -5.15 0.63
C GLU A 134 -15.70 -3.75 0.45
N VAL A 135 -16.38 -2.72 0.96
CA VAL A 135 -15.83 -1.37 1.05
C VAL A 135 -15.48 -1.09 2.51
N ASP A 136 -14.27 -0.62 2.78
CA ASP A 136 -13.88 -0.24 4.14
C ASP A 136 -14.68 0.99 4.58
N PRO A 137 -15.53 0.90 5.62
CA PRO A 137 -16.37 2.01 6.06
C PRO A 137 -15.55 3.19 6.62
N LYS A 138 -14.30 2.96 6.97
CA LYS A 138 -13.37 4.01 7.44
C LYS A 138 -12.66 4.72 6.27
N GLY A 139 -12.87 4.26 5.05
CA GLY A 139 -12.26 4.78 3.85
C GLY A 139 -10.74 4.61 3.78
N PHE A 140 -10.15 5.24 2.78
CA PHE A 140 -8.70 5.23 2.59
C PHE A 140 -7.97 5.99 3.68
N ARG A 141 -6.98 5.33 4.29
CA ARG A 141 -6.08 5.94 5.29
C ARG A 141 -4.65 5.51 5.03
N SER A 142 -3.72 6.47 5.08
CA SER A 142 -2.30 6.14 5.02
C SER A 142 -1.92 5.34 6.27
N GLY A 143 -1.24 4.21 6.11
CA GLY A 143 -0.79 3.37 7.23
C GLY A 143 -1.86 2.44 7.84
N ALA A 144 -3.06 2.31 7.26
CA ALA A 144 -4.15 1.46 7.78
C ALA A 144 -3.74 -0.01 8.04
N LEU A 145 -2.74 -0.54 7.35
CA LEU A 145 -2.22 -1.89 7.61
C LEU A 145 -1.53 -2.00 8.98
N ASN A 146 -0.95 -0.90 9.47
CA ASN A 146 -0.27 -0.87 10.78
C ASN A 146 -1.27 -0.81 11.94
N ASP A 147 -2.54 -0.47 11.70
CA ASP A 147 -3.58 -0.48 12.74
C ASP A 147 -3.80 -1.89 13.27
N ALA A 148 -3.68 -2.92 12.42
CA ALA A 148 -3.78 -4.32 12.81
C ALA A 148 -2.63 -4.76 13.75
N LEU A 149 -1.43 -4.20 13.58
CA LEU A 149 -0.29 -4.47 14.47
C LEU A 149 -0.46 -3.83 15.85
N ARG A 150 -1.10 -2.66 15.93
CA ARG A 150 -1.33 -1.95 17.20
C ARG A 150 -2.34 -2.67 18.08
N VAL A 151 -3.35 -3.32 17.48
CA VAL A 151 -4.36 -4.09 18.21
C VAL A 151 -3.75 -5.35 18.83
N SER A 152 -2.91 -6.08 18.09
CA SER A 152 -2.26 -7.30 18.59
C SER A 152 -1.26 -7.03 19.73
N VAL A 153 -0.60 -5.87 19.75
CA VAL A 153 0.32 -5.47 20.83
C VAL A 153 -0.46 -5.08 22.10
N SER A 154 -1.63 -4.47 21.97
CA SER A 154 -2.48 -4.11 23.13
C SER A 154 -3.11 -5.34 23.78
N GLU A 155 -3.45 -6.37 23.03
CA GLU A 155 -3.98 -7.63 23.57
C GLU A 155 -2.90 -8.50 24.24
N ALA A 156 -1.66 -8.48 23.72
CA ALA A 156 -0.53 -9.18 24.32
C ALA A 156 -0.02 -8.52 25.62
N GLY A 157 -0.28 -7.23 25.83
CA GLY A 157 0.14 -6.49 27.03
C GLY A 157 -0.73 -6.69 28.28
N ILE A 158 -1.91 -7.31 28.16
CA ILE A 158 -2.85 -7.50 29.28
C ILE A 158 -2.62 -8.81 30.06
N VAL A 159 -1.77 -9.72 29.58
CA VAL A 159 -1.60 -11.05 30.20
C VAL A 159 -0.47 -11.14 31.24
N ASN A 160 0.32 -10.08 31.46
CA ASN A 160 1.46 -10.10 32.40
C ASN A 160 1.30 -9.17 33.60
N GLY A 161 0.12 -9.15 34.23
CA GLY A 161 -0.15 -8.36 35.43
C GLY A 161 -0.92 -9.11 36.50
N SER A 162 -0.46 -10.32 36.88
CA SER A 162 -0.94 -10.98 38.12
C SER A 162 -0.01 -12.11 38.52
N LYS A 163 0.99 -11.76 39.31
CA LYS A 163 1.49 -12.58 40.43
C LYS A 163 2.36 -11.70 41.33
#